data_d5be6a26f44f19495377d100314d08ce
#
_entry.id   d5be6a26f44f19495377d100314d08ce
#
_cell.length_a   1.000
_cell.length_b   1.000
_cell.length_c   1.000
_cell.angle_alpha   90.00
_cell.angle_beta   90.00
_cell.angle_gamma   90.00
#
_symmetry.space_group_name_H-M   'P 1'
#
loop_
_entity.id
_entity.type
_entity.pdbx_description
1 polymer ?
#
loop_
_entity_poly.entity_id
_entity_poly.type
_entity_poly.pdbx_seq_one_letter_code
_entity_poly.pdbx_strand_id
1 'polypeptide(L)'
;GSEMCIRDSNDNKVLYDFFATGEYDRNRDFILTTSPSMDILISSNLERLIYRIAGNDAAKNQELMSELKSQGRYGITDEMKKQLADFYGNYATEEENAATIKKLYEDTGYIIDTHTGVAATVYEKYKKDTGDTTKTVIASTASPYKFTRSVLTAIDPKYDSMGDFELVDELNRLSGVDIPKAIEDIRTAPVLHDTVCEVNEMCDNVKRILGIN
;
A
#
# COMPACT_ATOMS: atom_id res chain seq x y z
N GLY A 1 24.76 -11.95 -8.38
CA GLY A 1 24.76 -11.22 -7.13
C GLY A 1 23.44 -11.44 -6.42
N SER A 2 23.42 -11.54 -5.09
CA SER A 2 22.17 -11.59 -4.35
C SER A 2 21.50 -10.21 -4.45
N GLU A 3 20.26 -10.19 -4.89
CA GLU A 3 19.44 -8.99 -4.87
C GLU A 3 18.62 -9.02 -3.60
N MET A 4 18.83 -8.05 -2.70
CA MET A 4 17.99 -7.88 -1.52
C MET A 4 16.60 -7.44 -1.95
N CYS A 5 15.59 -8.14 -1.46
CA CYS A 5 14.18 -7.84 -1.69
C CYS A 5 13.62 -7.07 -0.49
N ILE A 6 13.48 -5.75 -0.60
CA ILE A 6 12.90 -4.93 0.44
C ILE A 6 11.37 -5.01 0.34
N ARG A 7 10.72 -5.32 1.46
CA ARG A 7 9.26 -5.42 1.60
C ARG A 7 8.77 -4.35 2.56
N ASP A 8 7.98 -3.47 2.05
CA ASP A 8 7.41 -2.35 2.76
C ASP A 8 5.99 -2.65 3.26
N SER A 9 5.66 -2.08 4.38
CA SER A 9 4.32 -2.07 4.97
C SER A 9 3.98 -0.67 5.44
N ASN A 10 2.71 -0.31 5.43
CA ASN A 10 2.23 0.86 6.14
C ASN A 10 2.00 0.54 7.64
N ASP A 11 1.27 1.40 8.35
CA ASP A 11 1.03 1.27 9.79
C ASP A 11 0.32 -0.02 10.22
N ASN A 12 -0.34 -0.74 9.30
CA ASN A 12 -0.90 -2.07 9.57
C ASN A 12 0.18 -3.13 9.82
N LYS A 13 1.36 -2.98 9.29
CA LYS A 13 2.63 -3.70 9.53
C LYS A 13 2.57 -5.23 9.64
N VAL A 14 1.54 -5.88 9.11
CA VAL A 14 1.38 -7.33 9.20
C VAL A 14 2.53 -8.11 8.54
N LEU A 15 3.04 -7.60 7.40
CA LEU A 15 4.18 -8.21 6.72
C LEU A 15 5.49 -7.94 7.46
N TYR A 16 5.66 -6.74 8.01
CA TYR A 16 6.83 -6.44 8.85
C TYR A 16 6.94 -7.41 10.01
N ASP A 17 5.85 -7.59 10.78
CA ASP A 17 5.84 -8.52 11.91
C ASP A 17 6.14 -9.96 11.45
N PHE A 18 5.57 -10.39 10.31
CA PHE A 18 5.86 -11.71 9.72
C PHE A 18 7.35 -11.89 9.38
N PHE A 19 7.98 -10.94 8.69
CA PHE A 19 9.40 -11.03 8.35
C PHE A 19 10.29 -11.00 9.58
N ALA A 20 9.92 -10.26 10.63
CA ALA A 20 10.68 -10.17 11.87
C ALA A 20 10.58 -11.45 12.71
N THR A 21 9.37 -12.03 12.83
CA THR A 21 9.09 -13.12 13.78
C THR A 21 8.98 -14.50 13.14
N GLY A 22 8.54 -14.58 11.91
CA GLY A 22 8.09 -15.81 11.23
C GLY A 22 6.64 -16.17 11.52
N GLU A 23 5.93 -15.32 12.29
CA GLU A 23 4.51 -15.49 12.59
C GLU A 23 3.68 -14.50 11.77
N TYR A 24 2.69 -15.00 11.07
CA TYR A 24 1.67 -14.19 10.42
C TYR A 24 0.42 -14.16 11.29
N ASP A 25 0.01 -12.96 11.73
CA ASP A 25 -1.17 -12.80 12.57
C ASP A 25 -2.04 -11.63 12.08
N ARG A 26 -3.27 -11.97 11.64
CA ARG A 26 -4.29 -10.99 11.23
C ARG A 26 -5.22 -10.53 12.36
N ASN A 27 -5.10 -11.13 13.54
CA ASN A 27 -5.95 -10.83 14.71
C ASN A 27 -5.48 -9.54 15.39
N ARG A 28 -5.68 -8.43 14.71
CA ARG A 28 -5.28 -7.08 15.13
C ARG A 28 -6.27 -6.05 14.62
N ASP A 29 -6.21 -4.84 15.17
CA ASP A 29 -7.01 -3.72 14.68
C ASP A 29 -6.60 -3.36 13.25
N PHE A 30 -7.59 -2.97 12.45
CA PHE A 30 -7.40 -2.48 11.11
C PHE A 30 -7.24 -0.97 11.14
N ILE A 31 -6.16 -0.45 10.54
CA ILE A 31 -5.83 0.97 10.50
C ILE A 31 -6.07 1.49 9.09
N LEU A 32 -6.93 2.52 8.95
CA LEU A 32 -7.09 3.25 7.70
C LEU A 32 -5.97 4.27 7.56
N THR A 33 -5.27 4.21 6.42
CA THR A 33 -4.11 5.06 6.14
C THR A 33 -4.26 5.84 4.84
N THR A 34 -3.32 6.73 4.56
CA THR A 34 -3.23 7.44 3.28
C THR A 34 -2.70 6.58 2.13
N SER A 35 -2.27 5.35 2.41
CA SER A 35 -1.86 4.34 1.42
C SER A 35 -2.84 3.15 1.38
N PRO A 36 -4.11 3.37 0.97
CA PRO A 36 -5.21 2.42 1.20
C PRO A 36 -5.04 1.07 0.52
N SER A 37 -4.27 0.96 -0.56
CA SER A 37 -3.99 -0.33 -1.19
C SER A 37 -3.09 -1.24 -0.34
N MET A 38 -2.44 -0.67 0.69
CA MET A 38 -1.62 -1.39 1.67
C MET A 38 -2.35 -1.61 2.99
N ASP A 39 -3.60 -1.14 3.13
CA ASP A 39 -4.48 -1.38 4.28
C ASP A 39 -5.01 -2.80 4.20
N ILE A 40 -4.18 -3.75 4.58
CA ILE A 40 -4.49 -5.18 4.51
C ILE A 40 -4.13 -5.87 5.81
N LEU A 41 -4.96 -6.83 6.21
CA LEU A 41 -4.65 -7.80 7.26
C LEU A 41 -4.33 -9.18 6.68
N ILE A 42 -4.71 -9.44 5.42
CA ILE A 42 -4.36 -10.67 4.69
C ILE A 42 -3.68 -10.28 3.38
N SER A 43 -2.41 -10.66 3.26
CA SER A 43 -1.66 -10.52 2.01
C SER A 43 -1.76 -11.80 1.18
N SER A 44 -2.67 -11.83 0.20
CA SER A 44 -2.83 -12.98 -0.71
C SER A 44 -1.59 -13.24 -1.57
N ASN A 45 -0.82 -12.20 -1.86
CA ASN A 45 0.42 -12.34 -2.64
C ASN A 45 1.54 -13.06 -1.87
N LEU A 46 1.53 -13.00 -0.53
CA LEU A 46 2.53 -13.66 0.30
C LEU A 46 2.47 -15.18 0.19
N GLU A 47 1.30 -15.76 -0.11
CA GLU A 47 1.13 -17.22 -0.26
C GLU A 47 2.14 -17.82 -1.25
N ARG A 48 2.46 -17.12 -2.33
CA ARG A 48 3.46 -17.57 -3.30
C ARG A 48 4.87 -17.67 -2.70
N LEU A 49 5.23 -16.73 -1.81
CA LEU A 49 6.49 -16.81 -1.09
C LEU A 49 6.47 -17.93 -0.06
N ILE A 50 5.36 -18.10 0.67
CA ILE A 50 5.19 -19.22 1.62
C ILE A 50 5.38 -20.56 0.93
N TYR A 51 4.70 -20.78 -0.21
CA TYR A 51 4.88 -21.98 -1.02
C TYR A 51 6.34 -22.22 -1.42
N ARG A 52 7.03 -21.14 -1.85
CA ARG A 52 8.44 -21.21 -2.29
C ARG A 52 9.37 -21.60 -1.14
N ILE A 53 9.27 -20.94 0.02
CA ILE A 53 10.13 -21.20 1.18
C ILE A 53 9.79 -22.53 1.88
N ALA A 54 8.61 -23.07 1.65
CA ALA A 54 8.23 -24.45 2.04
C ALA A 54 8.85 -25.52 1.12
N GLY A 55 9.76 -25.17 0.22
CA GLY A 55 10.36 -26.11 -0.73
C GLY A 55 9.44 -26.52 -1.87
N ASN A 56 8.46 -25.70 -2.22
CA ASN A 56 7.36 -25.95 -3.16
C ASN A 56 6.43 -27.09 -2.70
N ASP A 57 6.30 -27.28 -1.40
CA ASP A 57 5.39 -28.27 -0.79
C ASP A 57 3.96 -27.70 -0.74
N ALA A 58 3.09 -28.21 -1.61
CA ALA A 58 1.68 -27.78 -1.68
C ALA A 58 0.88 -28.17 -0.43
N ALA A 59 1.20 -29.31 0.19
CA ALA A 59 0.50 -29.74 1.40
C ALA A 59 0.84 -28.84 2.60
N LYS A 60 2.13 -28.48 2.76
CA LYS A 60 2.55 -27.53 3.80
C LYS A 60 1.97 -26.14 3.58
N ASN A 61 1.94 -25.66 2.34
CA ASN A 61 1.30 -24.38 2.02
C ASN A 61 -0.20 -24.41 2.37
N GLN A 62 -0.90 -25.45 1.99
CA GLN A 62 -2.33 -25.63 2.29
C GLN A 62 -2.60 -25.67 3.81
N GLU A 63 -1.75 -26.35 4.57
CA GLU A 63 -1.82 -26.37 6.04
C GLU A 63 -1.78 -24.96 6.62
N LEU A 64 -0.74 -24.17 6.27
CA LEU A 64 -0.55 -22.81 6.77
C LEU A 64 -1.71 -21.87 6.36
N MET A 65 -2.19 -21.97 5.12
CA MET A 65 -3.34 -21.17 4.67
C MET A 65 -4.65 -21.58 5.36
N SER A 66 -4.79 -22.85 5.72
CA SER A 66 -5.93 -23.33 6.51
C SER A 66 -5.89 -22.82 7.95
N GLU A 67 -4.72 -22.76 8.56
CA GLU A 67 -4.51 -22.12 9.88
C GLU A 67 -4.86 -20.63 9.83
N LEU A 68 -4.39 -19.90 8.82
CA LEU A 68 -4.74 -18.50 8.61
C LEU A 68 -6.25 -18.30 8.52
N LYS A 69 -6.95 -19.19 7.80
CA LYS A 69 -8.40 -19.13 7.64
C LYS A 69 -9.14 -19.41 8.95
N SER A 70 -8.74 -20.45 9.69
CA SER A 70 -9.45 -20.94 10.87
C SER A 70 -9.08 -20.22 12.16
N GLN A 71 -7.79 -19.87 12.33
CA GLN A 71 -7.25 -19.28 13.56
C GLN A 71 -6.85 -17.80 13.40
N GLY A 72 -6.79 -17.29 12.16
CA GLY A 72 -6.33 -15.95 11.84
C GLY A 72 -4.80 -15.79 11.89
N ARG A 73 -4.05 -16.86 12.09
CA ARG A 73 -2.59 -16.84 12.21
C ARG A 73 -1.96 -18.16 11.80
N TYR A 74 -0.66 -18.11 11.44
CA TYR A 74 0.20 -19.28 11.28
C TYR A 74 1.65 -18.90 11.58
N GLY A 75 2.50 -19.91 11.88
CA GLY A 75 3.94 -19.75 12.03
C GLY A 75 4.70 -20.60 11.01
N ILE A 76 5.78 -20.07 10.46
CA ILE A 76 6.70 -20.81 9.58
C ILE A 76 7.78 -21.50 10.42
N THR A 77 8.36 -22.59 9.86
CA THR A 77 9.46 -23.30 10.54
C THR A 77 10.78 -22.50 10.48
N ASP A 78 11.74 -22.86 11.30
CA ASP A 78 13.09 -22.26 11.28
C ASP A 78 13.79 -22.49 9.93
N GLU A 79 13.54 -23.63 9.27
CA GLU A 79 14.07 -23.93 7.95
C GLU A 79 13.48 -22.99 6.89
N MET A 80 12.17 -22.74 6.94
CA MET A 80 11.50 -21.78 6.08
C MET A 80 12.00 -20.35 6.36
N LYS A 81 12.19 -19.99 7.63
CA LYS A 81 12.70 -18.67 8.01
C LYS A 81 14.10 -18.40 7.46
N LYS A 82 14.97 -19.40 7.40
CA LYS A 82 16.30 -19.28 6.77
C LYS A 82 16.23 -18.93 5.27
N GLN A 83 15.15 -19.33 4.57
CA GLN A 83 14.93 -18.99 3.17
C GLN A 83 14.51 -17.53 2.95
N LEU A 84 14.27 -16.77 4.01
CA LEU A 84 13.95 -15.35 3.96
C LEU A 84 15.18 -14.45 4.06
N ALA A 85 16.40 -15.00 4.06
CA ALA A 85 17.64 -14.24 4.22
C ALA A 85 17.85 -13.11 3.18
N ASP A 86 17.29 -13.27 1.98
CA ASP A 86 17.33 -12.27 0.91
C ASP A 86 16.16 -11.26 0.98
N PHE A 87 15.39 -11.27 2.08
CA PHE A 87 14.25 -10.38 2.28
C PHE A 87 14.46 -9.51 3.51
N TYR A 88 14.24 -8.21 3.35
CA TYR A 88 14.21 -7.25 4.44
C TYR A 88 12.79 -6.69 4.54
N GLY A 89 12.15 -6.82 5.70
CA GLY A 89 10.84 -6.25 5.98
C GLY A 89 10.94 -5.06 6.92
N ASN A 90 10.24 -3.96 6.60
CA ASN A 90 10.04 -2.86 7.53
C ASN A 90 8.72 -2.14 7.22
N TYR A 91 8.36 -1.14 8.03
CA TYR A 91 7.12 -0.39 7.86
C TYR A 91 7.35 1.12 8.00
N ALA A 92 6.40 1.89 7.52
CA ALA A 92 6.32 3.33 7.72
C ALA A 92 5.03 3.69 8.45
N THR A 93 5.12 4.58 9.43
CA THR A 93 3.95 5.23 10.02
C THR A 93 3.41 6.30 9.06
N GLU A 94 2.18 6.76 9.28
CA GLU A 94 1.60 7.86 8.50
C GLU A 94 2.46 9.12 8.57
N GLU A 95 2.99 9.44 9.75
CA GLU A 95 3.86 10.60 9.95
C GLU A 95 5.18 10.47 9.19
N GLU A 96 5.82 9.31 9.23
CA GLU A 96 7.06 9.03 8.51
C GLU A 96 6.83 9.08 7.00
N ASN A 97 5.70 8.54 6.52
CA ASN A 97 5.32 8.58 5.12
C ASN A 97 5.16 10.01 4.62
N ALA A 98 4.39 10.84 5.33
CA ALA A 98 4.20 12.24 5.00
C ALA A 98 5.53 13.02 5.01
N ALA A 99 6.37 12.81 6.01
CA ALA A 99 7.70 13.44 6.09
C ALA A 99 8.61 13.04 4.92
N THR A 100 8.54 11.79 4.48
CA THR A 100 9.35 11.30 3.33
C THR A 100 8.87 11.91 2.02
N ILE A 101 7.55 12.02 1.78
CA ILE A 101 6.99 12.68 0.59
C ILE A 101 7.45 14.14 0.54
N LYS A 102 7.31 14.85 1.64
CA LYS A 102 7.75 16.25 1.76
C LYS A 102 9.24 16.40 1.48
N LYS A 103 10.06 15.62 2.19
CA LYS A 103 11.52 15.69 2.06
C LYS A 103 11.97 15.40 0.62
N LEU A 104 11.43 14.38 -0.03
CA LEU A 104 11.81 14.06 -1.40
C LEU A 104 11.45 15.19 -2.36
N TYR A 105 10.29 15.81 -2.19
CA TYR A 105 9.88 16.97 -2.96
C TYR A 105 10.84 18.17 -2.74
N GLU A 106 11.15 18.50 -1.48
CA GLU A 106 12.06 19.59 -1.14
C GLU A 106 13.49 19.39 -1.69
N ASP A 107 13.99 18.15 -1.65
CA ASP A 107 15.34 17.82 -2.08
C ASP A 107 15.48 17.71 -3.62
N THR A 108 14.43 17.34 -4.32
CA THR A 108 14.55 16.94 -5.74
C THR A 108 13.52 17.59 -6.68
N GLY A 109 12.45 18.17 -6.14
CA GLY A 109 11.29 18.62 -6.91
C GLY A 109 10.38 17.48 -7.41
N TYR A 110 10.72 16.20 -7.14
CA TYR A 110 9.95 15.06 -7.59
C TYR A 110 8.86 14.70 -6.57
N ILE A 111 7.62 14.54 -7.05
CA ILE A 111 6.46 14.21 -6.20
C ILE A 111 6.08 12.74 -6.40
N ILE A 112 6.11 11.99 -5.31
CA ILE A 112 5.69 10.59 -5.26
C ILE A 112 4.30 10.45 -4.64
N ASP A 113 3.61 9.34 -4.94
CA ASP A 113 2.36 8.98 -4.29
C ASP A 113 2.59 8.39 -2.89
N THR A 114 1.51 8.25 -2.12
CA THR A 114 1.56 7.79 -0.73
C THR A 114 2.08 6.36 -0.57
N HIS A 115 1.85 5.46 -1.52
CA HIS A 115 2.36 4.09 -1.48
C HIS A 115 3.86 4.05 -1.78
N THR A 116 4.31 4.82 -2.78
CA THR A 116 5.74 5.00 -3.06
C THR A 116 6.44 5.70 -1.89
N GLY A 117 5.75 6.58 -1.17
CA GLY A 117 6.25 7.21 0.05
C GLY A 117 6.56 6.18 1.15
N VAL A 118 5.68 5.19 1.37
CA VAL A 118 5.93 4.06 2.27
C VAL A 118 7.19 3.29 1.84
N ALA A 119 7.29 2.94 0.56
CA ALA A 119 8.45 2.21 0.03
C ALA A 119 9.76 3.00 0.18
N ALA A 120 9.73 4.32 -0.08
CA ALA A 120 10.88 5.20 0.08
C ALA A 120 11.30 5.33 1.55
N THR A 121 10.36 5.44 2.47
CA THR A 121 10.61 5.46 3.92
C THR A 121 11.31 4.17 4.38
N VAL A 122 10.78 3.03 3.96
CA VAL A 122 11.35 1.72 4.31
C VAL A 122 12.74 1.54 3.70
N TYR A 123 12.98 2.04 2.49
CA TYR A 123 14.30 2.03 1.87
C TYR A 123 15.33 2.89 2.66
N GLU A 124 14.93 4.06 3.14
CA GLU A 124 15.81 4.88 4.00
C GLU A 124 16.16 4.15 5.32
N LYS A 125 15.17 3.47 5.93
CA LYS A 125 15.41 2.62 7.11
C LYS A 125 16.38 1.48 6.79
N TYR A 126 16.19 0.78 5.67
CA TYR A 126 17.10 -0.28 5.21
C TYR A 126 18.54 0.21 5.07
N LYS A 127 18.76 1.34 4.41
CA LYS A 127 20.11 1.92 4.28
C LYS A 127 20.74 2.24 5.63
N LYS A 128 19.93 2.77 6.55
CA LYS A 128 20.39 3.11 7.90
C LYS A 128 20.77 1.85 8.71
N ASP A 129 19.99 0.80 8.59
CA ASP A 129 20.16 -0.44 9.37
C ASP A 129 21.32 -1.28 8.85
N THR A 130 21.56 -1.29 7.54
CA THR A 130 22.52 -2.18 6.88
C THR A 130 23.79 -1.49 6.41
N GLY A 131 23.76 -0.19 6.18
CA GLY A 131 24.84 0.55 5.51
C GLY A 131 25.01 0.19 4.04
N ASP A 132 24.05 -0.53 3.43
CA ASP A 132 24.10 -0.92 2.01
C ASP A 132 23.97 0.31 1.10
N THR A 133 24.90 0.43 0.15
CA THR A 133 24.95 1.51 -0.86
C THR A 133 24.62 1.02 -2.25
N THR A 134 24.16 -0.21 -2.39
CA THR A 134 23.76 -0.80 -3.68
C THR A 134 22.64 0.02 -4.32
N LYS A 135 22.73 0.21 -5.63
CA LYS A 135 21.66 0.89 -6.39
C LYS A 135 20.36 0.12 -6.25
N THR A 136 19.32 0.83 -5.82
CA THR A 136 18.01 0.26 -5.55
C THR A 136 16.96 0.83 -6.50
N VAL A 137 16.04 -0.02 -6.92
CA VAL A 137 14.87 0.35 -7.72
C VAL A 137 13.65 0.25 -6.84
N ILE A 138 12.90 1.36 -6.70
CA ILE A 138 11.60 1.38 -6.02
C ILE A 138 10.51 1.24 -7.07
N ALA A 139 9.66 0.21 -6.92
CA ALA A 139 8.50 0.02 -7.78
C ALA A 139 7.41 1.01 -7.37
N SER A 140 7.22 2.06 -8.15
CA SER A 140 6.13 3.02 -7.99
C SER A 140 4.93 2.57 -8.82
N THR A 141 3.84 2.19 -8.15
CA THR A 141 2.69 1.51 -8.77
C THR A 141 1.45 2.38 -8.84
N ALA A 142 1.49 3.59 -8.30
CA ALA A 142 0.38 4.55 -8.32
C ALA A 142 0.86 5.94 -8.74
N SER A 143 -0.10 6.76 -9.20
CA SER A 143 0.15 8.16 -9.52
C SER A 143 -0.20 9.04 -8.32
N PRO A 144 0.56 10.11 -8.03
CA PRO A 144 0.19 11.10 -7.03
C PRO A 144 -1.19 11.76 -7.31
N TYR A 145 -1.63 11.81 -8.56
CA TYR A 145 -2.97 12.28 -8.91
C TYR A 145 -4.12 11.41 -8.37
N LYS A 146 -3.85 10.16 -8.01
CA LYS A 146 -4.85 9.29 -7.36
C LYS A 146 -5.07 9.65 -5.88
N PHE A 147 -4.08 10.29 -5.25
CA PHE A 147 -4.06 10.62 -3.84
C PHE A 147 -3.70 12.09 -3.61
N THR A 148 -4.17 12.97 -4.47
CA THR A 148 -3.76 14.37 -4.60
C THR A 148 -3.80 15.11 -3.26
N ARG A 149 -4.89 14.99 -2.49
CA ARG A 149 -5.04 15.64 -1.19
C ARG A 149 -3.96 15.17 -0.21
N SER A 150 -3.82 13.86 -0.02
CA SER A 150 -2.85 13.28 0.92
C SER A 150 -1.40 13.67 0.56
N VAL A 151 -1.08 13.65 -0.74
CA VAL A 151 0.25 14.03 -1.24
C VAL A 151 0.52 15.51 -1.00
N LEU A 152 -0.38 16.38 -1.39
CA LEU A 152 -0.19 17.84 -1.24
C LEU A 152 -0.21 18.28 0.22
N THR A 153 -1.09 17.71 1.05
CA THR A 153 -1.14 18.00 2.49
C THR A 153 0.14 17.53 3.20
N ALA A 154 0.75 16.44 2.74
CA ALA A 154 2.06 16.01 3.24
C ALA A 154 3.16 17.03 2.92
N ILE A 155 3.12 17.67 1.75
CA ILE A 155 4.08 18.72 1.36
C ILE A 155 3.82 20.01 2.18
N ASP A 156 2.57 20.47 2.23
CA ASP A 156 2.20 21.68 2.98
C ASP A 156 0.75 21.55 3.47
N PRO A 157 0.49 21.63 4.80
CA PRO A 157 -0.85 21.52 5.38
C PRO A 157 -1.87 22.54 4.85
N LYS A 158 -1.42 23.67 4.26
CA LYS A 158 -2.34 24.68 3.68
C LYS A 158 -3.26 24.10 2.59
N TYR A 159 -2.82 23.02 1.93
CA TYR A 159 -3.59 22.40 0.85
C TYR A 159 -4.83 21.62 1.32
N ASP A 160 -4.93 21.31 2.61
CA ASP A 160 -6.04 20.48 3.14
C ASP A 160 -7.43 21.12 2.93
N SER A 161 -7.51 22.46 2.90
CA SER A 161 -8.77 23.20 2.72
C SER A 161 -9.19 23.42 1.26
N MET A 162 -8.37 23.03 0.29
CA MET A 162 -8.66 23.24 -1.14
C MET A 162 -9.64 22.19 -1.69
N GLY A 163 -10.39 22.56 -2.74
CA GLY A 163 -11.24 21.62 -3.48
C GLY A 163 -10.43 20.58 -4.25
N ASP A 164 -11.02 19.39 -4.52
CA ASP A 164 -10.27 18.28 -5.12
C ASP A 164 -9.70 18.61 -6.50
N PHE A 165 -10.44 19.30 -7.36
CA PHE A 165 -9.93 19.70 -8.67
C PHE A 165 -8.95 20.88 -8.61
N GLU A 166 -9.07 21.76 -7.61
CA GLU A 166 -8.05 22.78 -7.34
C GLU A 166 -6.72 22.13 -6.91
N LEU A 167 -6.79 21.08 -6.09
CA LEU A 167 -5.62 20.27 -5.72
C LEU A 167 -4.97 19.58 -6.93
N VAL A 168 -5.77 19.09 -7.89
CA VAL A 168 -5.25 18.52 -9.14
C VAL A 168 -4.46 19.55 -9.93
N ASP A 169 -4.99 20.77 -10.06
CA ASP A 169 -4.32 21.88 -10.78
C ASP A 169 -3.03 22.29 -10.05
N GLU A 170 -3.07 22.35 -8.73
CA GLU A 170 -1.90 22.67 -7.92
C GLU A 170 -0.82 21.58 -8.01
N LEU A 171 -1.20 20.29 -8.01
CA LEU A 171 -0.27 19.19 -8.21
C LEU A 171 0.41 19.27 -9.59
N ASN A 172 -0.35 19.59 -10.63
CA ASN A 172 0.22 19.82 -11.97
C ASN A 172 1.23 20.97 -11.94
N ARG A 173 0.88 22.10 -11.32
CA ARG A 173 1.75 23.27 -11.21
C ARG A 173 3.05 22.95 -10.48
N LEU A 174 3.00 22.17 -9.39
CA LEU A 174 4.16 21.84 -8.57
C LEU A 174 5.05 20.77 -9.21
N SER A 175 4.44 19.73 -9.79
CA SER A 175 5.16 18.58 -10.33
C SER A 175 5.64 18.78 -11.76
N GLY A 176 4.97 19.65 -12.53
CA GLY A 176 5.17 19.76 -13.98
C GLY A 176 4.74 18.52 -14.77
N VAL A 177 4.03 17.58 -14.12
CA VAL A 177 3.53 16.34 -14.75
C VAL A 177 2.10 16.57 -15.24
N ASP A 178 1.82 16.20 -16.48
CA ASP A 178 0.50 16.35 -17.08
C ASP A 178 -0.60 15.65 -16.28
N ILE A 179 -1.75 16.30 -16.18
CA ILE A 179 -2.94 15.71 -15.55
C ILE A 179 -3.42 14.52 -16.40
N PRO A 180 -3.59 13.33 -15.80
CA PRO A 180 -4.10 12.17 -16.52
C PRO A 180 -5.46 12.46 -17.17
N LYS A 181 -5.62 12.05 -18.46
CA LYS A 181 -6.84 12.29 -19.21
C LYS A 181 -8.11 11.86 -18.47
N ALA A 182 -8.07 10.73 -17.76
CA ALA A 182 -9.22 10.25 -17.00
C ALA A 182 -9.67 11.24 -15.90
N ILE A 183 -8.75 11.99 -15.31
CA ILE A 183 -9.06 13.01 -14.30
C ILE A 183 -9.63 14.27 -14.97
N GLU A 184 -9.08 14.68 -16.12
CA GLU A 184 -9.65 15.78 -16.87
C GLU A 184 -11.06 15.46 -17.35
N ASP A 185 -11.31 14.26 -17.85
CA ASP A 185 -12.61 13.84 -18.36
C ASP A 185 -13.70 13.88 -17.27
N ILE A 186 -13.37 13.55 -16.00
CA ILE A 186 -14.36 13.56 -14.92
C ILE A 186 -14.69 14.97 -14.38
N ARG A 187 -13.90 16.00 -14.65
CA ARG A 187 -14.19 17.37 -14.22
C ARG A 187 -15.54 17.88 -14.70
N THR A 188 -15.92 17.49 -15.90
CA THR A 188 -17.15 17.96 -16.58
C THR A 188 -18.12 16.82 -16.89
N ALA A 189 -17.79 15.61 -16.49
CA ALA A 189 -18.65 14.46 -16.72
C ALA A 189 -19.96 14.58 -15.90
N PRO A 190 -21.12 14.24 -16.49
CA PRO A 190 -22.36 14.23 -15.75
C PRO A 190 -22.36 13.12 -14.69
N VAL A 191 -22.96 13.40 -13.54
CA VAL A 191 -23.23 12.37 -12.54
C VAL A 191 -24.34 11.45 -13.09
N LEU A 192 -23.98 10.21 -13.42
CA LEU A 192 -24.92 9.25 -14.02
C LEU A 192 -25.68 8.42 -12.97
N HIS A 193 -25.12 8.28 -11.78
CA HIS A 193 -25.68 7.46 -10.70
C HIS A 193 -25.63 8.25 -9.39
N ASP A 194 -26.79 8.55 -8.84
CA ASP A 194 -26.98 9.35 -7.63
C ASP A 194 -27.63 8.52 -6.49
N THR A 195 -27.87 7.23 -6.73
CA THR A 195 -28.51 6.36 -5.75
C THR A 195 -27.53 6.01 -4.62
N VAL A 196 -27.93 6.35 -3.40
CA VAL A 196 -27.26 5.97 -2.16
C VAL A 196 -28.14 4.99 -1.40
N CYS A 197 -27.58 3.92 -0.85
CA CYS A 197 -28.30 2.93 -0.06
C CYS A 197 -27.40 2.31 1.00
N GLU A 198 -28.03 1.73 2.02
CA GLU A 198 -27.35 0.92 3.02
C GLU A 198 -26.90 -0.43 2.43
N VAL A 199 -25.91 -1.08 3.08
CA VAL A 199 -25.32 -2.35 2.58
C VAL A 199 -26.38 -3.44 2.41
N ASN A 200 -27.35 -3.54 3.34
CA ASN A 200 -28.43 -4.51 3.28
C ASN A 200 -29.47 -4.24 2.17
N GLU A 201 -29.50 -3.03 1.61
CA GLU A 201 -30.40 -2.62 0.53
C GLU A 201 -29.77 -2.78 -0.86
N MET A 202 -28.47 -3.10 -0.94
CA MET A 202 -27.74 -3.16 -2.22
C MET A 202 -28.38 -4.13 -3.22
N CYS A 203 -28.81 -5.31 -2.76
CA CYS A 203 -29.42 -6.32 -3.62
C CYS A 203 -30.73 -5.80 -4.24
N ASP A 204 -31.57 -5.17 -3.44
CA ASP A 204 -32.87 -4.65 -3.88
C ASP A 204 -32.72 -3.43 -4.80
N ASN A 205 -31.71 -2.60 -4.56
CA ASN A 205 -31.35 -1.52 -5.46
C ASN A 205 -30.89 -2.04 -6.85
N VAL A 206 -30.07 -3.07 -6.89
CA VAL A 206 -29.64 -3.70 -8.15
C VAL A 206 -30.85 -4.28 -8.88
N LYS A 207 -31.73 -5.01 -8.21
CA LYS A 207 -32.94 -5.55 -8.80
C LYS A 207 -33.84 -4.44 -9.37
N ARG A 208 -34.03 -3.36 -8.61
CA ARG A 208 -34.82 -2.20 -9.06
C ARG A 208 -34.25 -1.56 -10.31
N ILE A 209 -32.93 -1.35 -10.37
CA ILE A 209 -32.25 -0.77 -11.53
C ILE A 209 -32.41 -1.66 -12.75
N LEU A 210 -32.36 -2.97 -12.58
CA LEU A 210 -32.50 -3.97 -13.66
C LEU A 210 -33.96 -4.29 -14.01
N GLY A 211 -34.95 -3.75 -13.29
CA GLY A 211 -36.36 -4.07 -13.49
C GLY A 211 -36.73 -5.52 -13.14
N ILE A 212 -36.00 -6.13 -12.20
CA ILE A 212 -36.21 -7.52 -11.73
C ILE A 212 -36.95 -7.47 -10.39
N ASN A 213 -38.06 -8.20 -10.31
CA ASN A 213 -38.85 -8.36 -9.06
C ASN A 213 -38.33 -9.52 -8.21
#